data_2a666e5861fb899e71bf16686de72739
#
_entry.id   2a666e5861fb899e71bf16686de72739
#
_cell.length_a   1.000
_cell.length_b   1.000
_cell.length_c   1.000
_cell.angle_alpha   90.00
_cell.angle_beta   90.00
_cell.angle_gamma   90.00
#
_symmetry.space_group_name_H-M   'P 1'
#
loop_
_entity.id
_entity.type
_entity.pdbx_description
1 polymer ?
#
loop_
_entity_poly.entity_id
_entity_poly.type
_entity_poly.pdbx_seq_one_letter_code
_entity_poly.pdbx_strand_id
1 'polypeptide(L)'
;PIQYALTYPKRVQSPFPRVDFSVRSHLTFEKPDLDTFRCLSLAYCALKTGGTMPAVMNGANEIAVARFLKGELTFLQIPSLIERTMDAYTVKYKYTLEDLLEADAWASAYAQSVRF
;
A
#
# COMPACT_ATOMS: atom_id res chain seq x y z
N PRO A 1 -3.55 4.87 19.28
CA PRO A 1 -4.68 5.14 18.35
C PRO A 1 -5.77 4.09 18.45
N ILE A 2 -5.46 2.78 18.36
CA ILE A 2 -6.46 1.70 18.38
C ILE A 2 -7.29 1.71 19.67
N GLN A 3 -6.64 1.77 20.84
CA GLN A 3 -7.32 1.82 22.12
C GLN A 3 -8.30 3.01 22.19
N TYR A 4 -7.86 4.19 21.74
CA TYR A 4 -8.72 5.37 21.75
C TYR A 4 -9.90 5.24 20.78
N ALA A 5 -9.71 4.64 19.63
CA ALA A 5 -10.81 4.37 18.69
C ALA A 5 -11.87 3.44 19.31
N LEU A 6 -11.44 2.41 20.04
CA LEU A 6 -12.34 1.48 20.73
C LEU A 6 -13.05 2.07 21.95
N THR A 7 -12.45 3.05 22.61
CA THR A 7 -12.99 3.63 23.86
C THR A 7 -13.54 5.05 23.70
N TYR A 8 -13.55 5.56 22.47
CA TYR A 8 -14.02 6.90 22.16
C TYR A 8 -15.38 7.23 22.81
N PRO A 9 -15.55 8.43 23.39
CA PRO A 9 -14.58 9.54 23.49
C PRO A 9 -13.69 9.48 24.74
N LYS A 10 -13.76 8.43 25.53
CA LYS A 10 -13.02 8.30 26.80
C LYS A 10 -11.56 7.89 26.54
N ARG A 11 -10.64 8.52 27.31
CA ARG A 11 -9.25 8.08 27.38
C ARG A 11 -9.08 7.21 28.62
N VAL A 12 -9.07 5.88 28.41
CA VAL A 12 -8.87 4.92 29.49
C VAL A 12 -7.39 4.67 29.74
N GLN A 13 -7.05 4.27 30.96
CA GLN A 13 -5.69 3.89 31.29
C GLN A 13 -5.29 2.60 30.55
N SER A 14 -4.05 2.56 30.03
CA SER A 14 -3.49 1.43 29.34
C SER A 14 -2.46 0.71 30.20
N PRO A 15 -2.41 -0.62 30.19
CA PRO A 15 -1.33 -1.39 30.82
C PRO A 15 -0.01 -1.34 30.02
N PHE A 16 -0.03 -0.81 28.79
CA PHE A 16 1.16 -0.74 27.96
C PHE A 16 2.13 0.36 28.41
N PRO A 17 3.44 0.14 28.27
CA PRO A 17 4.44 1.16 28.56
C PRO A 17 4.19 2.45 27.76
N ARG A 18 4.36 3.59 28.39
CA ARG A 18 4.32 4.88 27.72
C ARG A 18 5.68 5.22 27.13
N VAL A 19 5.66 6.00 26.05
CA VAL A 19 6.91 6.55 25.48
C VAL A 19 7.49 7.55 26.47
N ASP A 20 8.74 7.31 26.87
CA ASP A 20 9.52 8.24 27.67
C ASP A 20 10.37 9.10 26.73
N PHE A 21 9.96 10.34 26.55
CA PHE A 21 10.69 11.30 25.71
C PHE A 21 12.02 11.78 26.32
N SER A 22 12.26 11.56 27.62
CA SER A 22 13.57 11.85 28.22
C SER A 22 14.66 10.89 27.75
N VAL A 23 14.26 9.66 27.43
CA VAL A 23 15.14 8.62 26.90
C VAL A 23 15.19 8.65 25.36
N ARG A 24 14.03 8.92 24.70
CA ARG A 24 13.90 9.01 23.25
C ARG A 24 13.72 10.46 22.82
N SER A 25 14.76 11.27 22.95
CA SER A 25 14.71 12.73 22.74
C SER A 25 15.01 13.15 21.30
N HIS A 26 15.48 12.24 20.45
CA HIS A 26 15.88 12.57 19.07
C HIS A 26 15.09 11.74 18.06
N LEU A 27 14.52 12.42 17.06
CA LEU A 27 13.95 11.87 15.84
C LEU A 27 14.66 12.49 14.66
N THR A 28 15.09 11.67 13.72
CA THR A 28 15.65 12.15 12.45
C THR A 28 14.62 12.08 11.37
N PHE A 29 14.57 13.10 10.53
CA PHE A 29 13.68 13.20 9.38
C PHE A 29 14.52 13.45 8.14
N GLU A 30 14.36 12.60 7.14
CA GLU A 30 15.05 12.71 5.87
C GLU A 30 14.05 12.83 4.73
N LYS A 31 14.48 13.40 3.62
CA LYS A 31 13.65 13.48 2.43
C LYS A 31 13.48 12.08 1.84
N PRO A 32 12.26 11.62 1.49
CA PRO A 32 12.05 10.32 0.88
C PRO A 32 12.81 10.18 -0.44
N ASP A 33 13.55 9.08 -0.59
CA ASP A 33 14.18 8.68 -1.85
C ASP A 33 13.15 7.91 -2.69
N LEU A 34 12.50 8.62 -3.61
CA LEU A 34 11.44 8.08 -4.46
C LEU A 34 11.98 7.26 -5.64
N ASP A 35 13.24 7.42 -5.98
CA ASP A 35 13.88 6.68 -7.06
C ASP A 35 14.29 5.28 -6.61
N THR A 36 14.97 5.19 -5.47
CA THR A 36 15.34 3.90 -4.87
C THR A 36 14.10 3.15 -4.35
N PHE A 37 13.18 3.86 -3.68
CA PHE A 37 11.95 3.27 -3.13
C PHE A 37 10.75 3.49 -4.06
N ARG A 38 10.79 2.88 -5.23
CA ARG A 38 9.82 3.09 -6.30
C ARG A 38 8.38 2.78 -5.90
N CYS A 39 8.13 1.80 -5.03
CA CYS A 39 6.78 1.52 -4.53
C CYS A 39 6.14 2.74 -3.86
N LEU A 40 6.92 3.60 -3.20
CA LEU A 40 6.43 4.83 -2.60
C LEU A 40 5.99 5.84 -3.68
N SER A 41 6.77 5.98 -4.77
CA SER A 41 6.39 6.85 -5.89
C SER A 41 5.14 6.34 -6.61
N LEU A 42 4.98 5.02 -6.77
CA LEU A 42 3.77 4.41 -7.33
C LEU A 42 2.54 4.65 -6.46
N ALA A 43 2.68 4.59 -5.12
CA ALA A 43 1.60 4.90 -4.20
C ALA A 43 1.14 6.37 -4.32
N TYR A 44 2.08 7.31 -4.43
CA TYR A 44 1.74 8.71 -4.71
C TYR A 44 1.09 8.89 -6.09
N CYS A 45 1.55 8.15 -7.10
CA CYS A 45 0.94 8.16 -8.43
C CYS A 45 -0.51 7.67 -8.36
N ALA A 46 -0.75 6.51 -7.73
CA ALA A 46 -2.09 5.96 -7.56
C ALA A 46 -3.04 6.93 -6.83
N LEU A 47 -2.54 7.57 -5.75
CA LEU A 47 -3.31 8.56 -4.99
C LEU A 47 -3.68 9.78 -5.84
N LYS A 48 -2.74 10.30 -6.63
CA LYS A 48 -2.98 11.46 -7.51
C LYS A 48 -3.93 11.12 -8.66
N THR A 49 -3.82 9.93 -9.23
CA THR A 49 -4.71 9.43 -10.28
C THR A 49 -6.14 9.31 -9.74
N GLY A 50 -6.30 8.81 -8.51
CA GLY A 50 -7.60 8.68 -7.87
C GLY A 50 -8.46 7.59 -8.52
N GLY A 51 -9.79 7.74 -8.40
CA GLY A 51 -10.73 6.74 -8.93
C GLY A 51 -10.50 5.36 -8.32
N THR A 52 -10.51 4.33 -9.15
CA THR A 52 -10.25 2.93 -8.75
C THR A 52 -8.75 2.58 -8.71
N MET A 53 -7.83 3.48 -9.11
CA MET A 53 -6.39 3.19 -9.17
C MET A 53 -5.77 2.79 -7.82
N PRO A 54 -6.15 3.38 -6.66
CA PRO A 54 -5.62 2.93 -5.36
C PRO A 54 -5.96 1.46 -5.05
N ALA A 55 -7.15 0.98 -5.42
CA ALA A 55 -7.52 -0.44 -5.25
C ALA A 55 -6.67 -1.34 -6.15
N VAL A 56 -6.47 -0.93 -7.40
CA VAL A 56 -5.59 -1.66 -8.35
C VAL A 56 -4.16 -1.76 -7.83
N MET A 57 -3.60 -0.65 -7.36
CA MET A 57 -2.24 -0.63 -6.79
C MET A 57 -2.14 -1.55 -5.58
N ASN A 58 -3.14 -1.56 -4.70
CA ASN A 58 -3.17 -2.41 -3.52
C ASN A 58 -3.23 -3.89 -3.89
N GLY A 59 -4.17 -4.30 -4.76
CA GLY A 59 -4.30 -5.69 -5.22
C GLY A 59 -3.03 -6.20 -5.90
N ALA A 60 -2.41 -5.37 -6.75
CA ALA A 60 -1.13 -5.68 -7.37
C ALA A 60 -0.01 -5.87 -6.34
N ASN A 61 0.05 -5.01 -5.33
CA ASN A 61 1.06 -5.08 -4.27
C ASN A 61 0.92 -6.36 -3.43
N GLU A 62 -0.29 -6.74 -3.05
CA GLU A 62 -0.53 -7.97 -2.29
C GLU A 62 -0.04 -9.21 -3.04
N ILE A 63 -0.34 -9.30 -4.33
CA ILE A 63 0.13 -10.40 -5.17
C ILE A 63 1.66 -10.36 -5.36
N ALA A 64 2.23 -9.17 -5.59
CA ALA A 64 3.68 -9.02 -5.74
C ALA A 64 4.43 -9.50 -4.50
N VAL A 65 3.98 -9.09 -3.30
CA VAL A 65 4.56 -9.51 -2.03
C VAL A 65 4.39 -11.03 -1.82
N ALA A 66 3.20 -11.56 -2.08
CA ALA A 66 2.94 -13.00 -1.94
C ALA A 66 3.84 -13.83 -2.86
N ARG A 67 4.04 -13.40 -4.12
CA ARG A 67 4.94 -14.05 -5.08
C ARG A 67 6.41 -13.93 -4.68
N PHE A 68 6.83 -12.78 -4.16
CA PHE A 68 8.17 -12.59 -3.63
C PHE A 68 8.44 -13.54 -2.45
N LEU A 69 7.53 -13.67 -1.50
CA LEU A 69 7.67 -14.57 -0.35
C LEU A 69 7.74 -16.05 -0.75
N LYS A 70 7.18 -16.42 -1.91
CA LYS A 70 7.29 -17.76 -2.50
C LYS A 70 8.57 -17.95 -3.32
N GLY A 71 9.41 -16.92 -3.48
CA GLY A 71 10.61 -16.97 -4.31
C GLY A 71 10.36 -16.91 -5.82
N GLU A 72 9.14 -16.52 -6.25
CA GLU A 72 8.77 -16.39 -7.67
C GLU A 72 9.23 -15.05 -8.26
N LEU A 73 9.54 -14.07 -7.43
CA LEU A 73 10.02 -12.73 -7.80
C LEU A 73 11.24 -12.36 -6.98
N THR A 74 12.13 -11.57 -7.59
CA THR A 74 13.16 -10.83 -6.85
C THR A 74 12.56 -9.58 -6.22
N PHE A 75 13.25 -9.00 -5.22
CA PHE A 75 12.79 -7.79 -4.54
C PHE A 75 12.53 -6.62 -5.51
N LEU A 76 13.43 -6.43 -6.49
CA LEU A 76 13.30 -5.35 -7.48
C LEU A 76 12.19 -5.59 -8.52
N GLN A 77 11.68 -6.81 -8.63
CA GLN A 77 10.54 -7.11 -9.49
C GLN A 77 9.20 -6.74 -8.86
N ILE A 78 9.13 -6.54 -7.53
CA ILE A 78 7.92 -6.08 -6.86
C ILE A 78 7.40 -4.76 -7.46
N PRO A 79 8.18 -3.65 -7.46
CA PRO A 79 7.71 -2.40 -8.06
C PRO A 79 7.40 -2.53 -9.55
N SER A 80 8.17 -3.33 -10.29
CA SER A 80 7.93 -3.53 -11.71
C SER A 80 6.61 -4.24 -12.00
N LEU A 81 6.21 -5.20 -11.16
CA LEU A 81 4.92 -5.88 -11.27
C LEU A 81 3.76 -4.94 -10.97
N ILE A 82 3.88 -4.15 -9.90
CA ILE A 82 2.86 -3.16 -9.53
C ILE A 82 2.68 -2.14 -10.67
N GLU A 83 3.76 -1.57 -11.17
CA GLU A 83 3.74 -0.59 -12.26
C GLU A 83 3.07 -1.14 -13.52
N ARG A 84 3.48 -2.33 -13.98
CA ARG A 84 2.85 -3.00 -15.14
C ARG A 84 1.35 -3.21 -14.95
N THR A 85 0.92 -3.55 -13.73
CA THR A 85 -0.50 -3.75 -13.42
C THR A 85 -1.26 -2.42 -13.46
N MET A 86 -0.69 -1.36 -12.88
CA MET A 86 -1.27 -0.02 -12.92
C MET A 86 -1.39 0.53 -14.34
N ASP A 87 -0.35 0.35 -15.17
CA ASP A 87 -0.30 0.83 -16.55
C ASP A 87 -1.32 0.10 -17.48
N ALA A 88 -1.59 -1.16 -17.18
CA ALA A 88 -2.55 -1.96 -17.95
C ALA A 88 -4.02 -1.70 -17.61
N TYR A 89 -4.29 -0.96 -16.55
CA TYR A 89 -5.65 -0.73 -16.06
C TYR A 89 -6.27 0.57 -16.56
N THR A 90 -7.56 0.50 -16.92
CA THR A 90 -8.35 1.69 -17.28
C THR A 90 -9.13 2.18 -16.05
N VAL A 91 -8.80 3.36 -15.55
CA VAL A 91 -9.38 3.92 -14.33
C VAL A 91 -10.83 4.31 -14.49
N LYS A 92 -11.67 3.91 -13.53
CA LYS A 92 -13.05 4.41 -13.37
C LYS A 92 -13.03 5.55 -12.35
N TYR A 93 -13.42 6.76 -12.76
CA TYR A 93 -13.46 7.93 -11.85
C TYR A 93 -14.78 8.08 -11.10
N LYS A 94 -15.86 7.56 -11.66
CA LYS A 94 -17.15 7.40 -10.95
C LYS A 94 -17.33 5.93 -10.68
N TYR A 95 -17.35 5.54 -9.40
CA TYR A 95 -17.31 4.15 -9.00
C TYR A 95 -18.17 3.89 -7.77
N THR A 96 -18.66 2.67 -7.66
CA THR A 96 -19.35 2.10 -6.51
C THR A 96 -18.38 1.22 -5.70
N LEU A 97 -18.85 0.64 -4.61
CA LEU A 97 -18.07 -0.36 -3.88
C LEU A 97 -17.78 -1.59 -4.76
N GLU A 98 -18.74 -2.02 -5.53
CA GLU A 98 -18.62 -3.16 -6.45
C GLU A 98 -17.50 -2.91 -7.47
N ASP A 99 -17.44 -1.70 -8.05
CA ASP A 99 -16.37 -1.32 -8.98
C ASP A 99 -14.98 -1.38 -8.33
N LEU A 100 -14.86 -1.05 -7.04
CA LEU A 100 -13.59 -1.18 -6.30
C LEU A 100 -13.21 -2.63 -6.10
N LEU A 101 -14.16 -3.50 -5.75
CA LEU A 101 -13.93 -4.94 -5.59
C LEU A 101 -13.56 -5.60 -6.92
N GLU A 102 -14.21 -5.20 -8.02
CA GLU A 102 -13.86 -5.66 -9.36
C GLU A 102 -12.47 -5.21 -9.77
N ALA A 103 -12.09 -3.96 -9.48
CA ALA A 103 -10.75 -3.43 -9.77
C ALA A 103 -9.65 -4.18 -9.01
N ASP A 104 -9.87 -4.47 -7.74
CA ASP A 104 -8.96 -5.26 -6.90
C ASP A 104 -8.81 -6.69 -7.43
N ALA A 105 -9.94 -7.37 -7.71
CA ALA A 105 -9.94 -8.72 -8.27
C ALA A 105 -9.24 -8.78 -9.63
N TRP A 106 -9.49 -7.79 -10.52
CA TRP A 106 -8.82 -7.67 -11.81
C TRP A 106 -7.31 -7.50 -11.65
N ALA A 107 -6.88 -6.58 -10.76
CA ALA A 107 -5.48 -6.31 -10.51
C ALA A 107 -4.75 -7.56 -9.97
N SER A 108 -5.39 -8.27 -9.04
CA SER A 108 -4.88 -9.51 -8.48
C SER A 108 -4.70 -10.58 -9.57
N ALA A 109 -5.70 -10.78 -10.43
CA ALA A 109 -5.64 -11.75 -11.52
C ALA A 109 -4.56 -11.36 -12.56
N TYR A 110 -4.48 -10.09 -12.94
CA TYR A 110 -3.47 -9.59 -13.87
C TYR A 110 -2.06 -9.77 -13.29
N ALA A 111 -1.82 -9.32 -12.05
CA ALA A 111 -0.54 -9.45 -11.39
C ALA A 111 -0.07 -10.91 -11.24
N GLN A 112 -1.02 -11.86 -11.06
CA GLN A 112 -0.71 -13.28 -11.03
C GLN A 112 -0.28 -13.80 -12.40
N SER A 113 -0.77 -13.24 -13.49
CA SER A 113 -0.47 -13.67 -14.87
C SER A 113 0.85 -13.17 -15.42
N VAL A 114 1.37 -12.03 -14.90
CA VAL A 114 2.61 -11.40 -15.38
C VAL A 114 3.81 -12.33 -15.17
N ARG A 115 4.64 -12.46 -16.21
CA ARG A 115 5.92 -13.19 -16.17
C ARG A 115 7.10 -12.23 -16.34
N PHE A 116 8.24 -12.58 -15.71
CA PHE A 116 9.52 -11.88 -15.80
C PHE A 116 10.59 -12.82 -16.37
#